data_468257c19e842b86496d67d9dba75c13
#
_entry.id   468257c19e842b86496d67d9dba75c13
#
_cell.length_a   1.000
_cell.length_b   1.000
_cell.length_c   1.000
_cell.angle_alpha   90.00
_cell.angle_beta   90.00
_cell.angle_gamma   90.00
#
_symmetry.space_group_name_H-M   'P 1'
#
loop_
_entity.id
_entity.type
_entity.pdbx_description
1 polymer ?
#
loop_
_entity_poly.entity_id
_entity_poly.type
_entity_poly.pdbx_seq_one_letter_code
_entity_poly.pdbx_strand_id
1 'polypeptide(L)'
;SNIVPVKKKGSDKLRVCIDFRDLNRATPKEYPMPIADMLINDASGHKFIRFLDGNAGYNQIFMAEEDMSKTAFRCLNFLGSFEWAVMTFGLKNVGATYQRAMNLIFHDLLGIILEVYIDDIVVKSDAFESHLADLRLAFERMKKYGLKMNPLKCAFGVSAGKFLGFIIHEDG
;
A
#
# COMPACT_ATOMS: atom_id res chain seq x y z
N SER A 1 3.56 -16.80 18.26
CA SER A 1 4.58 -15.88 17.69
C SER A 1 5.09 -14.92 18.76
N ASN A 2 6.30 -14.37 18.60
CA ASN A 2 6.95 -13.47 19.55
C ASN A 2 6.88 -12.01 19.08
N ILE A 3 6.81 -11.07 20.03
CA ILE A 3 6.88 -9.64 19.77
C ILE A 3 8.34 -9.21 19.56
N VAL A 4 8.61 -8.48 18.50
CA VAL A 4 9.93 -7.92 18.16
C VAL A 4 9.78 -6.41 17.97
N PRO A 5 10.23 -5.57 18.93
CA PRO A 5 10.23 -4.13 18.76
C PRO A 5 11.35 -3.71 17.80
N VAL A 6 11.04 -2.90 16.80
CA VAL A 6 12.00 -2.39 15.81
C VAL A 6 11.93 -0.87 15.76
N LYS A 7 13.08 -0.18 15.85
CA LYS A 7 13.12 1.28 15.65
C LYS A 7 12.79 1.63 14.20
N LYS A 8 11.90 2.60 14.00
CA LYS A 8 11.65 3.17 12.68
C LYS A 8 12.87 3.98 12.25
N LYS A 9 13.43 3.68 11.08
CA LYS A 9 14.59 4.40 10.53
C LYS A 9 14.30 5.90 10.46
N GLY A 10 15.20 6.72 11.05
CA GLY A 10 15.07 8.18 11.09
C GLY A 10 14.05 8.73 12.10
N SER A 11 13.62 7.95 13.09
CA SER A 11 12.66 8.37 14.13
C SER A 11 12.89 7.59 15.42
N ASP A 12 12.57 8.18 16.57
CA ASP A 12 12.58 7.49 17.87
C ASP A 12 11.34 6.60 18.11
N LYS A 13 10.44 6.56 17.14
CA LYS A 13 9.23 5.73 17.24
C LYS A 13 9.58 4.25 17.07
N LEU A 14 9.00 3.41 17.92
CA LEU A 14 9.07 1.96 17.81
C LEU A 14 7.94 1.44 16.91
N ARG A 15 8.27 0.46 16.09
CA ARG A 15 7.29 -0.41 15.43
C ARG A 15 7.25 -1.71 16.22
N VAL A 16 6.05 -2.14 16.56
CA VAL A 16 5.82 -3.47 17.12
C VAL A 16 5.65 -4.42 15.95
N CYS A 17 6.60 -5.33 15.80
CA CYS A 17 6.54 -6.39 14.80
C CYS A 17 6.33 -7.72 15.51
N ILE A 18 5.69 -8.65 14.82
CA ILE A 18 5.52 -10.02 15.29
C ILE A 18 6.39 -10.93 14.42
N ASP A 19 7.05 -11.88 15.05
CA ASP A 19 7.85 -12.87 14.33
C ASP A 19 6.95 -13.94 13.71
N PHE A 20 6.69 -13.82 12.43
CA PHE A 20 5.89 -14.75 11.65
C PHE A 20 6.72 -15.74 10.81
N ARG A 21 8.02 -15.93 11.09
CA ARG A 21 8.89 -16.79 10.27
C ARG A 21 8.34 -18.20 10.08
N ASP A 22 7.82 -18.82 11.13
CA ASP A 22 7.28 -20.18 11.05
C ASP A 22 5.94 -20.21 10.28
N LEU A 23 5.05 -19.25 10.54
CA LEU A 23 3.82 -19.08 9.77
C LEU A 23 4.12 -18.84 8.28
N ASN A 24 5.06 -17.95 7.98
CA ASN A 24 5.48 -17.64 6.61
C ASN A 24 6.10 -18.84 5.88
N ARG A 25 6.77 -19.73 6.60
CA ARG A 25 7.32 -20.98 6.02
C ARG A 25 6.22 -21.93 5.58
N ALA A 26 5.14 -22.00 6.34
CA ALA A 26 3.97 -22.83 6.05
C ALA A 26 3.01 -22.19 5.02
N THR A 27 3.12 -20.87 4.80
CA THR A 27 2.22 -20.12 3.90
C THR A 27 2.71 -20.22 2.44
N PRO A 28 1.90 -20.69 1.48
CA PRO A 28 2.26 -20.66 0.07
C PRO A 28 2.36 -19.22 -0.46
N LYS A 29 3.01 -19.04 -1.62
CA LYS A 29 3.05 -17.76 -2.33
C LYS A 29 2.01 -17.80 -3.46
N GLU A 30 0.98 -16.96 -3.41
CA GLU A 30 -0.21 -17.14 -4.23
C GLU A 30 -0.43 -16.06 -5.31
N TYR A 31 0.08 -14.83 -5.15
CA TYR A 31 -0.26 -13.74 -6.07
C TYR A 31 1.00 -13.07 -6.63
N PRO A 32 1.08 -12.92 -7.98
CA PRO A 32 2.19 -12.20 -8.59
C PRO A 32 2.07 -10.69 -8.34
N MET A 33 3.19 -10.07 -7.97
CA MET A 33 3.28 -8.62 -7.89
C MET A 33 3.44 -8.01 -9.29
N PRO A 34 2.93 -6.78 -9.54
CA PRO A 34 3.21 -6.05 -10.76
C PRO A 34 4.72 -5.86 -10.96
N ILE A 35 5.14 -5.76 -12.21
CA ILE A 35 6.52 -5.48 -12.57
C ILE A 35 6.77 -3.98 -12.41
N ALA A 36 7.67 -3.61 -11.50
CA ALA A 36 7.95 -2.22 -11.15
C ALA A 36 8.36 -1.38 -12.36
N ASP A 37 9.23 -1.90 -13.23
CA ASP A 37 9.70 -1.19 -14.43
C ASP A 37 8.55 -0.84 -15.40
N MET A 38 7.55 -1.72 -15.53
CA MET A 38 6.36 -1.42 -16.33
C MET A 38 5.56 -0.26 -15.74
N LEU A 39 5.32 -0.28 -14.42
CA LEU A 39 4.57 0.80 -13.75
C LEU A 39 5.30 2.13 -13.82
N ILE A 40 6.64 2.13 -13.75
CA ILE A 40 7.46 3.33 -13.87
C ILE A 40 7.34 3.90 -15.28
N ASN A 41 7.47 3.06 -16.31
CA ASN A 41 7.33 3.48 -17.70
C ASN A 41 5.92 4.02 -17.99
N ASP A 42 4.89 3.34 -17.48
CA ASP A 42 3.49 3.76 -17.67
C ASP A 42 3.17 5.06 -16.91
N ALA A 43 3.85 5.35 -15.81
CA ALA A 43 3.68 6.58 -15.05
C ALA A 43 4.49 7.76 -15.61
N SER A 44 5.57 7.50 -16.36
CA SER A 44 6.47 8.52 -16.91
C SER A 44 5.89 9.21 -18.16
N GLY A 45 6.40 10.42 -18.49
CA GLY A 45 6.06 11.14 -19.72
C GLY A 45 4.69 11.84 -19.70
N HIS A 46 3.99 11.87 -18.57
CA HIS A 46 2.73 12.60 -18.41
C HIS A 46 2.97 13.99 -17.82
N LYS A 47 2.28 15.02 -18.33
CA LYS A 47 2.45 16.42 -17.89
C LYS A 47 1.98 16.67 -16.46
N PHE A 48 0.98 15.95 -16.01
CA PHE A 48 0.40 16.11 -14.68
C PHE A 48 0.47 14.79 -13.93
N ILE A 49 1.28 14.76 -12.87
CA ILE A 49 1.48 13.57 -12.05
C ILE A 49 1.23 13.94 -10.59
N ARG A 50 0.52 13.08 -9.86
CA ARG A 50 0.29 13.22 -8.41
C ARG A 50 0.58 11.92 -7.70
N PHE A 51 1.27 12.05 -6.57
CA PHE A 51 1.67 10.92 -5.77
C PHE A 51 0.82 10.86 -4.50
N LEU A 52 0.17 9.74 -4.31
CA LEU A 52 -0.70 9.48 -3.17
C LEU A 52 -0.14 8.28 -2.39
N ASP A 53 -0.17 8.35 -1.05
CA ASP A 53 0.38 7.30 -0.16
C ASP A 53 -0.73 6.79 0.75
N GLY A 54 -0.89 5.48 0.84
CA GLY A 54 -1.87 4.84 1.71
C GLY A 54 -1.53 5.00 3.20
N ASN A 55 -2.51 5.33 4.02
CA ASN A 55 -2.31 5.47 5.45
C ASN A 55 -2.37 4.11 6.15
N ALA A 56 -1.22 3.57 6.55
CA ALA A 56 -1.13 2.25 7.19
C ALA A 56 -1.85 1.16 6.37
N GLY A 57 -1.59 1.12 5.05
CA GLY A 57 -2.39 0.44 4.04
C GLY A 57 -2.81 -0.98 4.42
N TYR A 58 -1.87 -1.83 4.87
CA TYR A 58 -2.20 -3.20 5.24
C TYR A 58 -3.24 -3.30 6.35
N ASN A 59 -3.19 -2.41 7.34
CA ASN A 59 -4.11 -2.40 8.47
C ASN A 59 -5.53 -1.93 8.10
N GLN A 60 -5.75 -1.53 6.85
CA GLN A 60 -7.09 -1.19 6.34
C GLN A 60 -7.84 -2.40 5.80
N ILE A 61 -7.18 -3.55 5.65
CA ILE A 61 -7.78 -4.78 5.16
C ILE A 61 -7.97 -5.75 6.33
N PHE A 62 -9.20 -6.19 6.53
CA PHE A 62 -9.53 -7.18 7.55
C PHE A 62 -8.94 -8.54 7.20
N MET A 63 -8.49 -9.24 8.23
CA MET A 63 -8.10 -10.63 8.16
C MET A 63 -9.36 -11.51 8.00
N ALA A 64 -9.27 -12.57 7.23
CA ALA A 64 -10.32 -13.60 7.26
C ALA A 64 -10.41 -14.21 8.66
N GLU A 65 -11.62 -14.43 9.16
CA GLU A 65 -11.87 -14.88 10.54
C GLU A 65 -11.12 -16.19 10.84
N GLU A 66 -11.10 -17.11 9.88
CA GLU A 66 -10.38 -18.39 9.93
C GLU A 66 -8.85 -18.27 9.98
N ASP A 67 -8.29 -17.10 9.62
CA ASP A 67 -6.86 -16.81 9.60
C ASP A 67 -6.37 -16.00 10.81
N MET A 68 -7.28 -15.35 11.54
CA MET A 68 -6.92 -14.53 12.71
C MET A 68 -6.10 -15.31 13.73
N SER A 69 -6.57 -16.49 14.12
CA SER A 69 -5.91 -17.34 15.12
C SER A 69 -4.50 -17.78 14.73
N LYS A 70 -4.20 -17.89 13.42
CA LYS A 70 -2.87 -18.21 12.90
C LYS A 70 -1.85 -17.10 13.17
N THR A 71 -2.31 -15.86 13.37
CA THR A 71 -1.50 -14.70 13.69
C THR A 71 -1.27 -14.50 15.18
N ALA A 72 -1.74 -15.40 16.03
CA ALA A 72 -1.71 -15.26 17.47
C ALA A 72 -0.28 -15.06 18.01
N PHE A 73 -0.16 -14.14 18.96
CA PHE A 73 1.06 -13.83 19.67
C PHE A 73 0.79 -13.61 21.16
N ARG A 74 1.79 -13.87 21.97
CA ARG A 74 1.70 -13.72 23.41
C ARG A 74 2.34 -12.42 23.86
N CYS A 75 1.60 -11.65 24.65
CA CYS A 75 2.15 -10.49 25.34
C CYS A 75 2.81 -10.89 26.65
N LEU A 76 3.86 -10.13 27.02
CA LEU A 76 4.53 -10.26 28.30
C LEU A 76 3.61 -9.77 29.45
N ASN A 77 3.97 -10.09 30.68
CA ASN A 77 3.33 -9.57 31.89
C ASN A 77 1.83 -9.90 32.05
N PHE A 78 1.45 -11.15 31.79
CA PHE A 78 0.09 -11.68 32.04
C PHE A 78 -1.05 -11.04 31.23
N LEU A 79 -0.75 -10.23 30.22
CA LEU A 79 -1.76 -9.61 29.36
C LEU A 79 -2.50 -10.63 28.46
N GLY A 80 -1.97 -11.86 28.35
CA GLY A 80 -2.61 -12.93 27.57
C GLY A 80 -2.11 -13.03 26.13
N SER A 81 -2.93 -13.72 25.32
CA SER A 81 -2.66 -13.89 23.89
C SER A 81 -3.61 -13.02 23.08
N PHE A 82 -3.09 -12.48 22.00
CA PHE A 82 -3.81 -11.62 21.07
C PHE A 82 -3.61 -12.13 19.64
N GLU A 83 -4.51 -11.79 18.76
CA GLU A 83 -4.45 -12.07 17.33
C GLU A 83 -4.74 -10.80 16.52
N TRP A 84 -4.40 -10.80 15.25
CA TRP A 84 -4.64 -9.67 14.37
C TRP A 84 -6.00 -9.79 13.69
N ALA A 85 -6.86 -8.79 13.89
CA ALA A 85 -8.12 -8.64 13.16
C ALA A 85 -7.92 -7.99 11.78
N VAL A 86 -6.76 -7.40 11.52
CA VAL A 86 -6.40 -6.76 10.25
C VAL A 86 -5.06 -7.28 9.77
N MET A 87 -4.79 -7.15 8.48
CA MET A 87 -3.49 -7.54 7.93
C MET A 87 -2.39 -6.70 8.55
N THR A 88 -1.26 -7.32 8.88
CA THR A 88 -0.13 -6.71 9.54
C THR A 88 1.18 -6.96 8.81
N PHE A 89 2.16 -6.09 9.09
CA PHE A 89 3.52 -6.28 8.58
C PHE A 89 4.13 -7.59 9.04
N GLY A 90 4.95 -8.20 8.18
CA GLY A 90 5.67 -9.44 8.46
C GLY A 90 5.01 -10.70 7.95
N LEU A 91 3.74 -10.67 7.55
CA LEU A 91 3.08 -11.78 6.87
C LEU A 91 3.58 -11.89 5.42
N LYS A 92 3.84 -13.12 4.93
CA LYS A 92 4.44 -13.40 3.61
C LYS A 92 3.63 -12.81 2.45
N ASN A 93 2.32 -12.95 2.47
CA ASN A 93 1.44 -12.55 1.37
C ASN A 93 0.77 -11.18 1.59
N VAL A 94 1.14 -10.43 2.63
CA VAL A 94 0.47 -9.16 2.96
C VAL A 94 0.53 -8.16 1.81
N GLY A 95 1.70 -7.98 1.18
CA GLY A 95 1.85 -7.08 0.04
C GLY A 95 1.05 -7.53 -1.17
N ALA A 96 1.10 -8.82 -1.47
CA ALA A 96 0.37 -9.41 -2.59
C ALA A 96 -1.16 -9.34 -2.40
N THR A 97 -1.65 -9.58 -1.19
CA THR A 97 -3.08 -9.46 -0.86
C THR A 97 -3.54 -8.01 -0.94
N TYR A 98 -2.74 -7.07 -0.45
CA TYR A 98 -3.04 -5.64 -0.56
C TYR A 98 -3.05 -5.20 -2.02
N GLN A 99 -2.06 -5.60 -2.83
CA GLN A 99 -2.02 -5.29 -4.26
C GLN A 99 -3.26 -5.84 -4.98
N ARG A 100 -3.68 -7.07 -4.65
CA ARG A 100 -4.91 -7.64 -5.22
C ARG A 100 -6.14 -6.81 -4.87
N ALA A 101 -6.24 -6.30 -3.64
CA ALA A 101 -7.32 -5.40 -3.23
C ALA A 101 -7.28 -4.07 -4.00
N MET A 102 -6.09 -3.48 -4.18
CA MET A 102 -5.92 -2.26 -4.97
C MET A 102 -6.30 -2.49 -6.44
N ASN A 103 -5.86 -3.61 -7.03
CA ASN A 103 -6.24 -3.97 -8.39
C ASN A 103 -7.76 -4.13 -8.55
N LEU A 104 -8.46 -4.65 -7.54
CA LEU A 104 -9.92 -4.75 -7.55
C LEU A 104 -10.59 -3.38 -7.41
N ILE A 105 -10.09 -2.53 -6.50
CA ILE A 105 -10.65 -1.19 -6.24
C ILE A 105 -10.54 -0.31 -7.48
N PHE A 106 -9.42 -0.36 -8.17
CA PHE A 106 -9.09 0.53 -9.29
C PHE A 106 -9.10 -0.17 -10.66
N HIS A 107 -9.70 -1.34 -10.79
CA HIS A 107 -9.60 -2.24 -11.96
C HIS A 107 -9.84 -1.56 -13.32
N ASP A 108 -10.76 -0.61 -13.39
CA ASP A 108 -11.13 0.13 -14.59
C ASP A 108 -10.36 1.46 -14.79
N LEU A 109 -9.49 1.81 -13.86
CA LEU A 109 -8.68 3.03 -13.86
C LEU A 109 -7.18 2.74 -14.03
N LEU A 110 -6.74 1.52 -13.70
CA LEU A 110 -5.35 1.08 -13.83
C LEU A 110 -4.87 1.12 -15.27
N GLY A 111 -3.66 1.63 -15.48
CA GLY A 111 -3.07 1.79 -16.81
C GLY A 111 -3.64 2.94 -17.63
N ILE A 112 -4.76 3.55 -17.20
CA ILE A 112 -5.45 4.65 -17.89
C ILE A 112 -5.11 5.97 -17.21
N ILE A 113 -5.61 6.18 -16.00
CA ILE A 113 -5.43 7.43 -15.24
C ILE A 113 -4.56 7.26 -14.00
N LEU A 114 -4.29 6.03 -13.58
CA LEU A 114 -3.45 5.78 -12.40
C LEU A 114 -2.69 4.46 -12.47
N GLU A 115 -1.56 4.45 -11.74
CA GLU A 115 -0.79 3.25 -11.43
C GLU A 115 -0.76 3.02 -9.92
N VAL A 116 -0.73 1.76 -9.50
CA VAL A 116 -0.70 1.38 -8.09
C VAL A 116 0.33 0.29 -7.83
N TYR A 117 1.18 0.56 -6.86
CA TYR A 117 2.06 -0.45 -6.29
C TYR A 117 2.00 -0.41 -4.77
N ILE A 118 1.26 -1.33 -4.19
CA ILE A 118 1.00 -1.41 -2.74
C ILE A 118 0.40 -0.07 -2.25
N ASP A 119 1.11 0.67 -1.37
CA ASP A 119 0.67 1.93 -0.78
C ASP A 119 0.86 3.14 -1.70
N ASP A 120 1.72 3.03 -2.71
CA ASP A 120 2.05 4.10 -3.64
C ASP A 120 1.06 4.13 -4.80
N ILE A 121 0.33 5.22 -4.97
CA ILE A 121 -0.60 5.46 -6.07
C ILE A 121 -0.13 6.69 -6.84
N VAL A 122 -0.02 6.57 -8.15
CA VAL A 122 0.31 7.68 -9.05
C VAL A 122 -0.89 7.95 -9.94
N VAL A 123 -1.46 9.16 -9.87
CA VAL A 123 -2.48 9.65 -10.81
C VAL A 123 -1.78 10.47 -11.89
N LYS A 124 -2.05 10.17 -13.16
CA LYS A 124 -1.37 10.71 -14.33
C LYS A 124 -2.36 11.21 -15.37
N SER A 125 -2.03 12.31 -16.05
CA SER A 125 -2.86 12.90 -17.10
C SER A 125 -2.04 13.84 -18.00
N ASP A 126 -2.50 14.09 -19.23
CA ASP A 126 -1.81 14.93 -20.20
C ASP A 126 -2.33 16.36 -20.27
N ALA A 127 -3.54 16.62 -19.75
CA ALA A 127 -4.15 17.94 -19.68
C ALA A 127 -4.62 18.27 -18.25
N PHE A 128 -4.57 19.55 -17.89
CA PHE A 128 -4.93 20.02 -16.53
C PHE A 128 -6.41 19.76 -16.21
N GLU A 129 -7.30 20.02 -17.15
CA GLU A 129 -8.74 19.84 -16.96
C GLU A 129 -9.10 18.37 -16.73
N SER A 130 -8.52 17.46 -17.53
CA SER A 130 -8.70 16.01 -17.33
C SER A 130 -8.10 15.57 -16.00
N HIS A 131 -6.95 16.12 -15.60
CA HIS A 131 -6.26 15.75 -14.36
C HIS A 131 -7.13 15.99 -13.11
N LEU A 132 -7.87 17.09 -13.07
CA LEU A 132 -8.79 17.37 -11.95
C LEU A 132 -9.95 16.37 -11.92
N ALA A 133 -10.46 15.97 -13.08
CA ALA A 133 -11.50 14.95 -13.19
C ALA A 133 -10.97 13.57 -12.77
N ASP A 134 -9.78 13.20 -13.21
CA ASP A 134 -9.10 11.94 -12.89
C ASP A 134 -8.81 11.82 -11.38
N LEU A 135 -8.31 12.90 -10.77
CA LEU A 135 -8.11 12.97 -9.32
C LEU A 135 -9.42 12.81 -8.56
N ARG A 136 -10.48 13.49 -9.00
CA ARG A 136 -11.81 13.36 -8.38
C ARG A 136 -12.29 11.92 -8.45
N LEU A 137 -12.18 11.27 -9.61
CA LEU A 137 -12.57 9.89 -9.80
C LEU A 137 -11.78 8.94 -8.90
N ALA A 138 -10.46 9.14 -8.79
CA ALA A 138 -9.61 8.37 -7.88
C ALA A 138 -10.05 8.53 -6.42
N PHE A 139 -10.32 9.77 -5.95
CA PHE A 139 -10.77 10.01 -4.58
C PHE A 139 -12.19 9.48 -4.31
N GLU A 140 -13.10 9.59 -5.25
CA GLU A 140 -14.45 9.01 -5.14
C GLU A 140 -14.37 7.47 -5.00
N ARG A 141 -13.46 6.85 -5.75
CA ARG A 141 -13.20 5.40 -5.66
C ARG A 141 -12.65 5.03 -4.28
N MET A 142 -11.65 5.76 -3.78
CA MET A 142 -11.09 5.58 -2.44
C MET A 142 -12.18 5.73 -1.36
N LYS A 143 -13.01 6.79 -1.47
CA LYS A 143 -14.11 7.03 -0.54
C LYS A 143 -15.13 5.90 -0.55
N LYS A 144 -15.50 5.40 -1.74
CA LYS A 144 -16.45 4.30 -1.90
C LYS A 144 -16.01 3.04 -1.16
N TYR A 145 -14.71 2.73 -1.18
CA TYR A 145 -14.15 1.53 -0.53
C TYR A 145 -13.54 1.81 0.85
N GLY A 146 -13.69 3.04 1.37
CA GLY A 146 -13.17 3.41 2.70
C GLY A 146 -11.64 3.48 2.79
N LEU A 147 -10.93 3.54 1.64
CA LEU A 147 -9.48 3.61 1.60
C LEU A 147 -9.00 4.98 2.09
N LYS A 148 -8.15 4.98 3.12
CA LYS A 148 -7.62 6.20 3.75
C LYS A 148 -6.21 6.48 3.23
N MET A 149 -5.97 7.74 2.91
CA MET A 149 -4.66 8.25 2.49
C MET A 149 -3.95 8.97 3.62
N ASN A 150 -2.64 9.08 3.52
CA ASN A 150 -1.82 9.90 4.40
C ASN A 150 -1.51 11.25 3.74
N PRO A 151 -2.24 12.35 4.08
CA PRO A 151 -2.07 13.63 3.39
C PRO A 151 -0.66 14.22 3.54
N LEU A 152 0.07 13.88 4.61
CA LEU A 152 1.43 14.37 4.84
C LEU A 152 2.49 13.74 3.93
N LYS A 153 2.13 12.66 3.23
CA LYS A 153 3.00 11.97 2.28
C LYS A 153 2.52 12.08 0.84
N CYS A 154 1.33 12.65 0.62
CA CYS A 154 0.84 12.92 -0.71
C CYS A 154 1.53 14.18 -1.29
N ALA A 155 1.86 14.15 -2.57
CA ALA A 155 2.47 15.29 -3.27
C ALA A 155 1.53 15.79 -4.36
N PHE A 156 1.11 17.07 -4.21
CA PHE A 156 0.23 17.78 -5.14
C PHE A 156 0.97 19.01 -5.68
N GLY A 157 0.70 19.38 -6.94
CA GLY A 157 1.29 20.56 -7.55
C GLY A 157 2.80 20.48 -7.77
N VAL A 158 3.34 19.27 -7.90
CA VAL A 158 4.77 19.03 -8.13
C VAL A 158 5.01 18.64 -9.59
N SER A 159 6.17 19.06 -10.14
CA SER A 159 6.62 18.69 -11.50
C SER A 159 7.30 17.33 -11.54
N ALA A 160 7.77 16.84 -10.40
CA ALA A 160 8.42 15.55 -10.27
C ALA A 160 8.14 14.94 -8.89
N GLY A 161 8.21 13.63 -8.78
CA GLY A 161 8.04 12.93 -7.52
C GLY A 161 8.66 11.53 -7.52
N LYS A 162 8.78 10.95 -6.34
CA LYS A 162 9.39 9.65 -6.16
C LYS A 162 8.34 8.54 -6.22
N PHE A 163 8.52 7.58 -7.14
CA PHE A 163 7.73 6.38 -7.27
C PHE A 163 8.63 5.16 -7.38
N LEU A 164 8.44 4.17 -6.53
CA LEU A 164 9.22 2.92 -6.49
C LEU A 164 10.74 3.10 -6.41
N GLY A 165 11.20 4.23 -5.86
CA GLY A 165 12.62 4.55 -5.73
C GLY A 165 13.18 5.41 -6.85
N PHE A 166 12.45 5.62 -7.94
CA PHE A 166 12.80 6.46 -9.08
C PHE A 166 12.14 7.85 -8.97
N ILE A 167 12.74 8.85 -9.60
CA ILE A 167 12.11 10.15 -9.77
C ILE A 167 11.41 10.13 -11.12
N ILE A 168 10.13 10.44 -11.13
CA ILE A 168 9.28 10.49 -12.32
C ILE A 168 8.96 11.96 -12.62
N HIS A 169 9.07 12.38 -13.87
CA HIS A 169 8.69 13.68 -14.37
C HIS A 169 8.18 13.59 -15.82
N GLU A 170 7.76 14.75 -16.39
CA GLU A 170 7.15 14.79 -17.74
C GLU A 170 8.11 14.41 -18.88
N ASP A 171 9.40 14.58 -18.68
CA ASP A 171 10.42 14.22 -19.68
C ASP A 171 10.86 12.74 -19.61
N GLY A 172 10.32 11.94 -18.68
CA GLY A 172 10.60 10.51 -18.50
C GLY A 172 11.49 10.16 -17.33
#